data_79c7aedface1ae76101c1155f0ac5e10
#
_entry.id   79c7aedface1ae76101c1155f0ac5e10
#
_cell.length_a   1.000
_cell.length_b   1.000
_cell.length_c   1.000
_cell.angle_alpha   90.00
_cell.angle_beta   90.00
_cell.angle_gamma   90.00
#
_symmetry.space_group_name_H-M   'P 1'
#
loop_
_entity.id
_entity.type
_entity.pdbx_description
1 polymer ?
#
loop_
_entity_poly.entity_id
_entity_poly.type
_entity_poly.pdbx_seq_one_letter_code
_entity_poly.pdbx_strand_id
1 'polypeptide(L)'
;MNHEWSEQELDEKAVWAFQHPHNAKERRKIRNDIADEIEEILVNEGFVRCRTTFFRAKGDDLLQLISVRCFGTWGQPEIDVELEPLYNVFDFVRRTMNEMVTDEGVEGESIETLQNIHIHPIYNSYLAHKDDYMSEMKREKEILSKVIRNLNEIDNLKKYDAWFGKIVEIIDAVHLARLPYLLIYREYEKACKIMTRYRIGEEHAYEKIQIEYKCEFDKIKEMLPMRFKTYQEFGELIHAIHEKNDDQIEKILNQWKTEAYHAIEKRSKTFCKKYPIVLFRYGAV
;
A
#
# COMPACT_ATOMS: atom_id res chain seq x y z
N MET A 1 -32.78 -2.61 -13.91
CA MET A 1 -32.16 -2.70 -15.25
C MET A 1 -30.78 -2.10 -15.11
N ASN A 2 -29.73 -2.88 -15.26
CA ASN A 2 -28.39 -2.34 -15.29
C ASN A 2 -28.22 -1.62 -16.64
N HIS A 3 -28.06 -0.32 -16.61
CA HIS A 3 -27.74 0.44 -17.80
C HIS A 3 -26.27 0.20 -18.13
N GLU A 4 -25.99 -0.57 -19.17
CA GLU A 4 -24.64 -0.69 -19.74
C GLU A 4 -24.42 0.53 -20.66
N TRP A 5 -23.45 1.36 -20.26
CA TRP A 5 -23.05 2.52 -21.05
C TRP A 5 -22.36 2.07 -22.33
N SER A 6 -22.70 2.69 -23.45
CA SER A 6 -21.94 2.52 -24.70
C SER A 6 -20.58 3.23 -24.59
N GLU A 7 -19.59 2.79 -25.38
CA GLU A 7 -18.28 3.47 -25.48
C GLU A 7 -18.43 4.96 -25.77
N GLN A 8 -19.35 5.33 -26.64
CA GLN A 8 -19.60 6.72 -27.00
C GLN A 8 -20.13 7.54 -25.80
N GLU A 9 -21.04 7.00 -25.01
CA GLU A 9 -21.56 7.67 -23.80
C GLU A 9 -20.46 7.81 -22.73
N LEU A 10 -19.56 6.84 -22.62
CA LEU A 10 -18.40 6.91 -21.74
C LEU A 10 -17.42 7.99 -22.17
N ASP A 11 -17.15 8.11 -23.46
CA ASP A 11 -16.27 9.15 -24.02
C ASP A 11 -16.86 10.55 -23.83
N GLU A 12 -18.15 10.72 -24.08
CA GLU A 12 -18.84 12.01 -23.86
C GLU A 12 -18.78 12.43 -22.39
N LYS A 13 -18.96 11.50 -21.45
CA LYS A 13 -18.85 11.76 -20.00
C LYS A 13 -17.42 12.05 -19.58
N ALA A 14 -16.44 11.38 -20.15
CA ALA A 14 -15.02 11.65 -19.90
C ALA A 14 -14.64 13.05 -20.41
N VAL A 15 -15.09 13.45 -21.58
CA VAL A 15 -14.89 14.80 -22.13
C VAL A 15 -15.55 15.86 -21.25
N TRP A 16 -16.77 15.60 -20.80
CA TRP A 16 -17.46 16.53 -19.89
C TRP A 16 -16.72 16.70 -18.58
N ALA A 17 -16.28 15.61 -17.98
CA ALA A 17 -15.49 15.60 -16.75
C ALA A 17 -14.19 16.39 -16.90
N PHE A 18 -13.52 16.22 -18.03
CA PHE A 18 -12.31 16.96 -18.39
C PHE A 18 -12.54 18.47 -18.44
N GLN A 19 -13.69 18.90 -18.96
CA GLN A 19 -14.06 20.31 -19.06
C GLN A 19 -14.54 20.91 -17.75
N HIS A 20 -14.96 20.07 -16.78
CA HIS A 20 -15.56 20.48 -15.50
C HIS A 20 -14.84 19.83 -14.31
N PRO A 21 -13.56 20.13 -14.09
CA PRO A 21 -12.81 19.55 -12.99
C PRO A 21 -13.37 19.99 -11.64
N HIS A 22 -13.53 19.03 -10.72
CA HIS A 22 -14.00 19.34 -9.36
C HIS A 22 -12.99 20.18 -8.59
N ASN A 23 -13.46 21.18 -7.90
CA ASN A 23 -12.64 21.93 -6.95
C ASN A 23 -12.32 21.09 -5.68
N ALA A 24 -11.39 21.57 -4.86
CA ALA A 24 -10.93 20.85 -3.66
C ALA A 24 -12.06 20.54 -2.65
N LYS A 25 -13.08 21.41 -2.54
CA LYS A 25 -14.23 21.21 -1.64
C LYS A 25 -15.15 20.11 -2.16
N GLU A 26 -15.41 20.10 -3.45
CA GLU A 26 -16.22 19.07 -4.12
C GLU A 26 -15.53 17.71 -4.03
N ARG A 27 -14.24 17.63 -4.36
CA ARG A 27 -13.47 16.39 -4.23
C ARG A 27 -13.48 15.83 -2.81
N ARG A 28 -13.40 16.70 -1.79
CA ARG A 28 -13.51 16.28 -0.39
C ARG A 28 -14.90 15.74 -0.09
N LYS A 29 -15.95 16.40 -0.57
CA LYS A 29 -17.32 15.94 -0.38
C LYS A 29 -17.54 14.58 -1.01
N ILE A 30 -17.19 14.40 -2.28
CA ILE A 30 -17.34 13.14 -3.00
C ILE A 30 -16.64 12.00 -2.27
N ARG A 31 -15.38 12.19 -1.83
CA ARG A 31 -14.67 11.17 -1.07
C ARG A 31 -15.36 10.79 0.24
N ASN A 32 -15.91 11.77 0.95
CA ASN A 32 -16.62 11.49 2.19
C ASN A 32 -17.92 10.73 1.90
N ASP A 33 -18.68 11.14 0.91
CA ASP A 33 -19.95 10.51 0.53
C ASP A 33 -19.71 9.03 0.14
N ILE A 34 -18.65 8.74 -0.64
CA ILE A 34 -18.27 7.36 -0.97
C ILE A 34 -17.84 6.60 0.28
N ALA A 35 -17.01 7.20 1.13
CA ALA A 35 -16.58 6.56 2.37
C ALA A 35 -17.77 6.24 3.29
N ASP A 36 -18.79 7.11 3.37
CA ASP A 36 -20.01 6.88 4.11
C ASP A 36 -20.81 5.70 3.53
N GLU A 37 -20.87 5.60 2.21
CA GLU A 37 -21.59 4.52 1.51
C GLU A 37 -20.98 3.13 1.73
N ILE A 38 -19.66 3.04 1.89
CA ILE A 38 -18.97 1.75 2.09
C ILE A 38 -18.67 1.43 3.55
N GLU A 39 -18.93 2.37 4.47
CA GLU A 39 -18.57 2.22 5.89
C GLU A 39 -19.18 1.00 6.54
N GLU A 40 -20.48 0.77 6.37
CA GLU A 40 -21.19 -0.34 7.01
C GLU A 40 -20.56 -1.70 6.63
N ILE A 41 -20.24 -1.88 5.34
CA ILE A 41 -19.62 -3.12 4.84
C ILE A 41 -18.25 -3.31 5.52
N LEU A 42 -17.44 -2.25 5.57
CA LEU A 42 -16.07 -2.34 6.09
C LEU A 42 -16.02 -2.48 7.61
N VAL A 43 -16.89 -1.77 8.33
CA VAL A 43 -16.96 -1.87 9.81
C VAL A 43 -17.41 -3.26 10.25
N ASN A 44 -18.39 -3.87 9.56
CA ASN A 44 -18.85 -5.23 9.81
C ASN A 44 -17.73 -6.27 9.57
N GLU A 45 -16.80 -5.98 8.66
CA GLU A 45 -15.62 -6.79 8.38
C GLU A 45 -14.42 -6.47 9.31
N GLY A 46 -14.60 -5.63 10.29
CA GLY A 46 -13.62 -5.32 11.33
C GLY A 46 -12.71 -4.14 11.03
N PHE A 47 -12.91 -3.43 9.94
CA PHE A 47 -12.13 -2.21 9.67
C PHE A 47 -12.47 -1.10 10.68
N VAL A 48 -11.51 -0.20 10.87
CA VAL A 48 -11.64 1.01 11.68
C VAL A 48 -11.51 2.21 10.74
N ARG A 49 -12.55 3.04 10.68
CA ARG A 49 -12.55 4.24 9.87
C ARG A 49 -11.72 5.36 10.47
N CYS A 50 -10.93 6.02 9.62
CA CYS A 50 -10.29 7.30 9.88
C CYS A 50 -10.47 8.22 8.68
N ARG A 51 -11.42 9.14 8.72
CA ARG A 51 -11.83 9.99 7.58
C ARG A 51 -12.29 9.15 6.38
N THR A 52 -11.50 9.14 5.30
CA THR A 52 -11.75 8.39 4.07
C THR A 52 -10.87 7.15 3.92
N THR A 53 -10.19 6.75 5.00
CA THR A 53 -9.34 5.55 5.04
C THR A 53 -9.85 4.60 6.10
N PHE A 54 -9.84 3.32 5.79
CA PHE A 54 -10.24 2.23 6.67
C PHE A 54 -9.06 1.31 6.91
N PHE A 55 -8.80 0.97 8.17
CA PHE A 55 -7.66 0.20 8.62
C PHE A 55 -8.12 -1.08 9.28
N ARG A 56 -7.50 -2.21 8.95
CA ARG A 56 -7.71 -3.49 9.63
C ARG A 56 -6.37 -4.21 9.77
N ALA A 57 -6.07 -4.75 10.96
CA ALA A 57 -4.97 -5.71 11.10
C ALA A 57 -5.49 -7.14 10.87
N LYS A 58 -4.69 -7.97 10.23
CA LYS A 58 -4.91 -9.42 10.10
C LYS A 58 -3.73 -10.17 10.70
N GLY A 59 -4.02 -11.01 11.70
CA GLY A 59 -2.96 -11.51 12.56
C GLY A 59 -2.20 -10.34 13.21
N ASP A 60 -0.97 -10.60 13.61
CA ASP A 60 -0.12 -9.61 14.25
C ASP A 60 0.75 -8.82 13.27
N ASP A 61 0.77 -9.21 11.99
CA ASP A 61 1.82 -8.82 11.07
C ASP A 61 1.34 -8.17 9.76
N LEU A 62 0.04 -8.16 9.48
CA LEU A 62 -0.50 -7.58 8.26
C LEU A 62 -1.42 -6.39 8.51
N LEU A 63 -1.27 -5.38 7.69
CA LEU A 63 -2.16 -4.23 7.60
C LEU A 63 -2.92 -4.28 6.29
N GLN A 64 -4.23 -4.14 6.37
CA GLN A 64 -5.11 -3.97 5.25
C GLN A 64 -5.70 -2.56 5.28
N LEU A 65 -5.56 -1.85 4.19
CA LEU A 65 -6.04 -0.48 4.03
C LEU A 65 -7.02 -0.42 2.87
N ILE A 66 -8.11 0.27 3.09
CA ILE A 66 -9.04 0.66 2.02
C ILE A 66 -9.21 2.16 2.14
N SER A 67 -8.88 2.89 1.09
CA SER A 67 -8.95 4.35 1.11
C SER A 67 -9.66 4.91 -0.12
N VAL A 68 -10.54 5.89 0.12
CA VAL A 68 -11.16 6.65 -0.96
C VAL A 68 -10.27 7.85 -1.26
N ARG A 69 -9.71 7.88 -2.45
CA ARG A 69 -8.81 8.94 -2.93
C ARG A 69 -9.41 9.62 -4.16
N CYS A 70 -8.88 10.76 -4.51
CA CYS A 70 -9.11 11.40 -5.81
C CYS A 70 -7.75 11.63 -6.45
N PHE A 71 -7.54 10.99 -7.59
CA PHE A 71 -6.30 11.08 -8.33
C PHE A 71 -6.35 12.09 -9.47
N GLY A 72 -5.17 12.54 -9.84
CA GLY A 72 -4.96 13.40 -10.99
C GLY A 72 -5.59 14.78 -10.88
N THR A 73 -5.38 15.56 -11.92
CA THR A 73 -5.91 16.93 -12.09
C THR A 73 -7.44 16.92 -12.20
N TRP A 74 -7.99 15.83 -12.66
CA TRP A 74 -9.42 15.62 -12.92
C TRP A 74 -10.21 15.27 -11.65
N GLY A 75 -9.51 14.81 -10.60
CA GLY A 75 -10.11 14.50 -9.33
C GLY A 75 -11.05 13.30 -9.35
N GLN A 76 -10.78 12.31 -10.20
CA GLN A 76 -11.53 11.06 -10.22
C GLN A 76 -11.41 10.37 -8.85
N PRO A 77 -12.53 9.97 -8.23
CA PRO A 77 -12.49 9.19 -7.01
C PRO A 77 -12.17 7.72 -7.31
N GLU A 78 -11.35 7.14 -6.46
CA GLU A 78 -10.94 5.74 -6.53
C GLU A 78 -10.99 5.12 -5.14
N ILE A 79 -11.30 3.84 -5.07
CA ILE A 79 -11.17 3.04 -3.85
C ILE A 79 -9.88 2.22 -3.99
N ASP A 80 -8.84 2.65 -3.28
CA ASP A 80 -7.60 1.92 -3.22
C ASP A 80 -7.65 0.84 -2.16
N VAL A 81 -7.09 -0.30 -2.48
CA VAL A 81 -6.90 -1.40 -1.57
C VAL A 81 -5.41 -1.69 -1.45
N GLU A 82 -4.89 -1.55 -0.24
CA GLU A 82 -3.50 -1.78 0.07
C GLU A 82 -3.38 -2.95 1.08
N LEU A 83 -2.43 -3.82 0.86
CA LEU A 83 -2.08 -4.91 1.75
C LEU A 83 -0.58 -4.88 2.01
N GLU A 84 -0.18 -4.74 3.26
CA GLU A 84 1.21 -4.52 3.65
C GLU A 84 1.57 -5.29 4.91
N PRO A 85 2.84 -5.71 5.05
CA PRO A 85 3.37 -6.08 6.36
C PRO A 85 3.33 -4.88 7.33
N LEU A 86 2.99 -5.14 8.60
CA LEU A 86 3.05 -4.15 9.68
C LEU A 86 4.50 -3.86 10.12
N TYR A 87 5.39 -3.68 9.16
CA TYR A 87 6.82 -3.41 9.34
C TYR A 87 7.23 -2.27 8.39
N ASN A 88 7.73 -1.20 8.95
CA ASN A 88 8.18 -0.05 8.15
C ASN A 88 9.58 -0.28 7.62
N VAL A 89 9.69 -1.16 6.62
CA VAL A 89 10.98 -1.40 5.95
C VAL A 89 11.38 -0.17 5.15
N PHE A 90 10.41 0.50 4.53
CA PHE A 90 10.66 1.71 3.74
C PHE A 90 9.35 2.41 3.35
N ASP A 91 9.22 3.70 3.68
CA ASP A 91 8.04 4.51 3.32
C ASP A 91 7.83 4.63 1.79
N PHE A 92 8.89 4.38 1.01
CA PHE A 92 8.92 4.42 -0.45
C PHE A 92 8.29 3.18 -1.11
N VAL A 93 8.32 2.01 -0.47
CA VAL A 93 7.70 0.79 -1.02
C VAL A 93 6.19 0.98 -1.23
N ARG A 94 5.53 1.71 -0.32
CA ARG A 94 4.13 2.08 -0.46
C ARG A 94 3.82 2.84 -1.74
N ARG A 95 4.64 3.85 -2.09
CA ARG A 95 4.43 4.67 -3.28
C ARG A 95 4.73 3.90 -4.56
N THR A 96 5.84 3.16 -4.55
CA THR A 96 6.28 2.42 -5.74
C THR A 96 5.33 1.28 -6.09
N MET A 97 4.73 0.59 -5.11
CA MET A 97 3.75 -0.47 -5.40
C MET A 97 2.49 0.10 -6.04
N ASN A 98 1.97 1.21 -5.53
CA ASN A 98 0.79 1.85 -6.12
C ASN A 98 1.06 2.41 -7.53
N GLU A 99 2.23 3.01 -7.75
CA GLU A 99 2.61 3.56 -9.06
C GLU A 99 2.90 2.46 -10.10
N MET A 100 3.57 1.37 -9.70
CA MET A 100 3.95 0.30 -10.64
C MET A 100 2.79 -0.57 -11.08
N VAL A 101 1.76 -0.70 -10.27
CA VAL A 101 0.59 -1.52 -10.59
C VAL A 101 -0.42 -0.76 -11.44
N THR A 102 -0.43 0.57 -11.35
CA THR A 102 -1.30 1.43 -12.17
C THR A 102 -0.76 1.66 -13.58
N ASP A 103 0.56 1.64 -13.79
CA ASP A 103 1.15 2.04 -15.08
C ASP A 103 1.32 0.90 -16.11
N GLU A 104 1.30 -0.36 -15.72
CA GLU A 104 1.63 -1.47 -16.63
C GLU A 104 0.53 -2.51 -16.84
N GLY A 105 -0.73 -2.20 -16.58
CA GLY A 105 -1.85 -3.08 -16.97
C GLY A 105 -1.53 -4.57 -16.77
N VAL A 106 -1.30 -5.01 -15.54
CA VAL A 106 -1.04 -6.42 -15.27
C VAL A 106 -2.33 -7.19 -15.54
N GLU A 107 -2.39 -7.84 -16.69
CA GLU A 107 -3.48 -8.72 -17.08
C GLU A 107 -3.55 -9.94 -16.15
N GLY A 108 -4.37 -9.85 -15.11
CA GLY A 108 -4.68 -10.99 -14.26
C GLY A 108 -5.85 -10.66 -13.32
N GLU A 109 -6.97 -11.36 -13.49
CA GLU A 109 -8.21 -11.15 -12.73
C GLU A 109 -8.03 -11.04 -11.20
N SER A 110 -6.99 -11.67 -10.64
CA SER A 110 -6.75 -11.65 -9.19
C SER A 110 -6.03 -10.38 -8.70
N ILE A 111 -5.31 -9.69 -9.56
CA ILE A 111 -4.50 -8.51 -9.23
C ILE A 111 -5.32 -7.24 -9.41
N GLU A 112 -6.05 -7.11 -10.49
CA GLU A 112 -7.00 -6.01 -10.70
C GLU A 112 -8.03 -5.94 -9.58
N THR A 113 -8.48 -7.10 -9.06
CA THR A 113 -9.50 -7.15 -8.01
C THR A 113 -8.97 -6.67 -6.65
N LEU A 114 -7.66 -6.71 -6.39
CA LEU A 114 -7.07 -6.33 -5.11
C LEU A 114 -6.50 -4.91 -5.07
N GLN A 115 -6.22 -4.31 -6.21
CA GLN A 115 -5.40 -3.11 -6.24
C GLN A 115 -6.12 -1.82 -6.58
N ASN A 116 -7.08 -1.83 -7.49
CA ASN A 116 -7.80 -0.62 -7.88
C ASN A 116 -9.26 -0.94 -8.20
N ILE A 117 -10.14 -0.63 -7.28
CA ILE A 117 -11.54 -0.52 -7.60
C ILE A 117 -11.69 0.86 -8.23
N HIS A 118 -11.51 0.92 -9.55
CA HIS A 118 -11.74 2.15 -10.29
C HIS A 118 -13.22 2.46 -10.31
N ILE A 119 -13.57 3.50 -9.59
CA ILE A 119 -14.91 4.04 -9.68
C ILE A 119 -14.94 4.85 -10.98
N HIS A 120 -15.70 4.36 -11.92
CA HIS A 120 -15.81 4.84 -13.30
C HIS A 120 -15.94 6.38 -13.40
N PRO A 121 -15.53 7.04 -14.51
CA PRO A 121 -15.65 8.48 -14.79
C PRO A 121 -17.01 9.12 -14.53
N ILE A 122 -18.08 8.34 -14.42
CA ILE A 122 -19.43 8.75 -14.02
C ILE A 122 -19.45 9.56 -12.73
N TYR A 123 -18.50 9.36 -11.83
CA TYR A 123 -18.36 10.18 -10.63
C TYR A 123 -18.10 11.65 -10.88
N ASN A 124 -17.55 11.99 -12.02
CA ASN A 124 -17.40 13.38 -12.37
C ASN A 124 -18.76 14.05 -12.66
N SER A 125 -19.78 13.25 -12.97
CA SER A 125 -21.16 13.69 -13.12
C SER A 125 -22.02 13.51 -11.86
N TYR A 126 -21.44 13.15 -10.71
CA TYR A 126 -22.12 12.92 -9.43
C TYR A 126 -23.15 14.02 -9.08
N LEU A 127 -22.80 15.27 -9.28
CA LEU A 127 -23.68 16.39 -8.99
C LEU A 127 -24.79 16.57 -10.05
N ALA A 128 -24.61 16.04 -11.26
CA ALA A 128 -25.54 16.16 -12.37
C ALA A 128 -26.45 14.93 -12.54
N HIS A 129 -25.99 13.73 -12.12
CA HIS A 129 -26.68 12.46 -12.39
C HIS A 129 -26.67 11.54 -11.15
N LYS A 130 -27.43 11.90 -10.13
CA LYS A 130 -27.47 11.18 -8.83
C LYS A 130 -27.90 9.72 -8.97
N ASP A 131 -28.78 9.40 -9.91
CA ASP A 131 -29.29 8.03 -10.09
C ASP A 131 -28.22 7.11 -10.69
N ASP A 132 -27.39 7.64 -11.59
CA ASP A 132 -26.23 6.91 -12.15
C ASP A 132 -25.19 6.61 -11.06
N TYR A 133 -24.92 7.60 -10.20
CA TYR A 133 -24.07 7.43 -9.04
C TYR A 133 -24.51 6.27 -8.15
N MET A 134 -25.80 6.20 -7.81
CA MET A 134 -26.33 5.16 -6.93
C MET A 134 -26.24 3.77 -7.56
N SER A 135 -26.43 3.68 -8.87
CA SER A 135 -26.28 2.41 -9.63
C SER A 135 -24.82 1.92 -9.61
N GLU A 136 -23.88 2.81 -9.89
CA GLU A 136 -22.46 2.50 -9.85
C GLU A 136 -22.00 2.13 -8.43
N MET A 137 -22.44 2.85 -7.39
CA MET A 137 -22.11 2.52 -6.00
C MET A 137 -22.57 1.12 -5.61
N LYS A 138 -23.70 0.67 -6.11
CA LYS A 138 -24.17 -0.70 -5.86
C LYS A 138 -23.18 -1.72 -6.46
N ARG A 139 -22.75 -1.50 -7.70
CA ARG A 139 -21.77 -2.34 -8.37
C ARG A 139 -20.43 -2.34 -7.62
N GLU A 140 -19.95 -1.15 -7.23
CA GLU A 140 -18.69 -1.00 -6.50
C GLU A 140 -18.72 -1.69 -5.12
N LYS A 141 -19.86 -1.63 -4.42
CA LYS A 141 -20.06 -2.38 -3.17
C LYS A 141 -20.00 -3.90 -3.38
N GLU A 142 -20.53 -4.40 -4.49
CA GLU A 142 -20.42 -5.83 -4.86
C GLU A 142 -18.97 -6.23 -5.15
N ILE A 143 -18.23 -5.41 -5.90
CA ILE A 143 -16.80 -5.63 -6.17
C ILE A 143 -16.01 -5.56 -4.87
N LEU A 144 -16.22 -4.52 -4.06
CA LEU A 144 -15.56 -4.37 -2.76
C LEU A 144 -15.79 -5.59 -1.86
N SER A 145 -17.01 -6.12 -1.84
CA SER A 145 -17.34 -7.33 -1.07
C SER A 145 -16.58 -8.58 -1.55
N LYS A 146 -16.28 -8.67 -2.85
CA LYS A 146 -15.42 -9.75 -3.40
C LYS A 146 -13.97 -9.53 -2.98
N VAL A 147 -13.47 -8.30 -3.10
CA VAL A 147 -12.10 -7.93 -2.68
C VAL A 147 -11.89 -8.24 -1.20
N ILE A 148 -12.84 -7.88 -0.33
CA ILE A 148 -12.76 -8.16 1.11
C ILE A 148 -12.69 -9.67 1.38
N ARG A 149 -13.45 -10.49 0.65
CA ARG A 149 -13.34 -11.96 0.76
C ARG A 149 -11.96 -12.46 0.42
N ASN A 150 -11.36 -11.98 -0.68
CA ASN A 150 -9.99 -12.32 -1.05
C ASN A 150 -8.97 -11.84 0.00
N LEU A 151 -9.14 -10.63 0.53
CA LEU A 151 -8.32 -10.13 1.63
C LEU A 151 -8.45 -10.97 2.91
N ASN A 152 -9.62 -11.56 3.16
CA ASN A 152 -9.84 -12.43 4.31
C ASN A 152 -9.05 -13.74 4.22
N GLU A 153 -8.72 -14.19 3.02
CA GLU A 153 -7.90 -15.38 2.80
C GLU A 153 -6.41 -15.12 3.10
N ILE A 154 -5.97 -13.84 3.02
CA ILE A 154 -4.59 -13.46 3.30
C ILE A 154 -4.51 -12.95 4.75
N ASP A 155 -4.35 -13.88 5.68
CA ASP A 155 -4.45 -13.63 7.13
C ASP A 155 -3.09 -13.66 7.86
N ASN A 156 -2.00 -13.98 7.16
CA ASN A 156 -0.66 -14.04 7.72
C ASN A 156 0.42 -13.76 6.67
N LEU A 157 1.67 -13.50 7.13
CA LEU A 157 2.80 -13.17 6.25
C LEU A 157 3.14 -14.27 5.24
N LYS A 158 2.90 -15.55 5.56
CA LYS A 158 3.17 -16.65 4.62
C LYS A 158 2.23 -16.62 3.43
N LYS A 159 0.94 -16.38 3.68
CA LYS A 159 -0.06 -16.22 2.61
C LYS A 159 0.17 -14.93 1.83
N TYR A 160 0.57 -13.86 2.54
CA TYR A 160 0.98 -12.62 1.89
C TYR A 160 2.16 -12.82 0.95
N ASP A 161 3.22 -13.51 1.38
CA ASP A 161 4.39 -13.77 0.54
C ASP A 161 4.05 -14.65 -0.66
N ALA A 162 3.20 -15.66 -0.48
CA ALA A 162 2.75 -16.52 -1.56
C ALA A 162 1.87 -15.77 -2.59
N TRP A 163 1.05 -14.83 -2.14
CA TRP A 163 0.27 -13.94 -3.00
C TRP A 163 1.18 -12.92 -3.70
N PHE A 164 2.03 -12.24 -2.94
CA PHE A 164 2.96 -11.24 -3.44
C PHE A 164 3.99 -11.81 -4.40
N GLY A 165 4.47 -13.03 -4.15
CA GLY A 165 5.44 -13.72 -5.02
C GLY A 165 4.93 -13.94 -6.44
N LYS A 166 3.62 -14.12 -6.63
CA LYS A 166 3.01 -14.22 -7.96
C LYS A 166 3.05 -12.89 -8.72
N ILE A 167 2.93 -11.78 -7.99
CA ILE A 167 3.00 -10.43 -8.55
C ILE A 167 4.43 -10.07 -8.90
N VAL A 168 5.38 -10.40 -8.03
CA VAL A 168 6.79 -10.02 -8.16
C VAL A 168 7.53 -10.82 -9.23
N GLU A 169 7.05 -12.01 -9.61
CA GLU A 169 7.57 -12.69 -10.81
C GLU A 169 7.37 -11.86 -12.09
N ILE A 170 6.42 -10.94 -12.07
CA ILE A 170 6.10 -10.04 -13.19
C ILE A 170 6.90 -8.72 -13.10
N ILE A 171 7.27 -8.28 -11.88
CA ILE A 171 7.87 -6.95 -11.63
C ILE A 171 9.17 -7.10 -10.80
N ASP A 172 10.32 -6.89 -11.42
CA ASP A 172 11.66 -7.10 -10.85
C ASP A 172 12.05 -6.19 -9.65
N ALA A 173 11.22 -5.18 -9.31
CA ALA A 173 11.64 -4.06 -8.47
C ALA A 173 11.23 -4.12 -6.98
N VAL A 174 10.33 -4.99 -6.54
CA VAL A 174 9.64 -4.82 -5.25
C VAL A 174 9.89 -5.94 -4.22
N HIS A 175 11.11 -6.43 -4.13
CA HIS A 175 11.42 -7.50 -3.17
C HIS A 175 11.49 -7.03 -1.70
N LEU A 176 11.58 -5.72 -1.42
CA LEU A 176 11.74 -5.20 -0.06
C LEU A 176 10.55 -5.51 0.86
N ALA A 177 9.32 -5.50 0.33
CA ALA A 177 8.12 -5.83 1.09
C ALA A 177 8.09 -7.28 1.60
N ARG A 178 8.92 -8.16 1.04
CA ARG A 178 9.07 -9.56 1.46
C ARG A 178 10.04 -9.73 2.63
N LEU A 179 10.88 -8.74 2.91
CA LEU A 179 11.93 -8.88 3.93
C LEU A 179 11.41 -9.31 5.30
N PRO A 180 10.31 -8.74 5.85
CA PRO A 180 9.78 -9.20 7.13
C PRO A 180 9.46 -10.69 7.14
N TYR A 181 8.79 -11.19 6.09
CA TYR A 181 8.51 -12.61 5.94
C TYR A 181 9.80 -13.44 5.90
N LEU A 182 10.75 -13.08 5.02
CA LEU A 182 11.99 -13.84 4.82
C LEU A 182 12.84 -13.91 6.09
N LEU A 183 12.87 -12.83 6.88
CA LEU A 183 13.61 -12.78 8.15
C LEU A 183 12.92 -13.60 9.24
N ILE A 184 11.59 -13.48 9.38
CA ILE A 184 10.79 -14.20 10.38
C ILE A 184 10.85 -15.71 10.13
N TYR A 185 10.74 -16.14 8.88
CA TYR A 185 10.80 -17.57 8.50
C TYR A 185 12.20 -18.07 8.20
N ARG A 186 13.24 -17.27 8.52
CA ARG A 186 14.66 -17.62 8.41
C ARG A 186 15.11 -17.99 7.00
N GLU A 187 14.46 -17.45 5.97
CA GLU A 187 14.89 -17.56 4.58
C GLU A 187 16.06 -16.60 4.29
N TYR A 188 17.10 -16.70 5.09
CA TYR A 188 18.20 -15.73 5.18
C TYR A 188 18.96 -15.53 3.88
N GLU A 189 19.15 -16.59 3.10
CA GLU A 189 19.82 -16.49 1.80
C GLU A 189 19.09 -15.52 0.86
N LYS A 190 17.76 -15.66 0.77
CA LYS A 190 16.92 -14.77 -0.05
C LYS A 190 16.91 -13.35 0.51
N ALA A 191 16.79 -13.21 1.83
CA ALA A 191 16.82 -11.90 2.48
C ALA A 191 18.16 -11.18 2.22
N CYS A 192 19.29 -11.83 2.40
CA CYS A 192 20.62 -11.27 2.12
C CYS A 192 20.78 -10.85 0.65
N LYS A 193 20.28 -11.66 -0.29
CA LYS A 193 20.34 -11.32 -1.73
C LYS A 193 19.58 -10.02 -2.02
N ILE A 194 18.39 -9.84 -1.46
CA ILE A 194 17.58 -8.62 -1.64
C ILE A 194 18.29 -7.42 -1.01
N MET A 195 18.73 -7.53 0.24
CA MET A 195 19.40 -6.44 0.95
C MET A 195 20.73 -6.03 0.29
N THR A 196 21.51 -7.00 -0.17
CA THR A 196 22.76 -6.73 -0.88
C THR A 196 22.51 -6.01 -2.20
N ARG A 197 21.51 -6.45 -2.99
CA ARG A 197 21.14 -5.79 -4.25
C ARG A 197 20.71 -4.34 -4.00
N TYR A 198 19.90 -4.10 -2.98
CA TYR A 198 19.50 -2.75 -2.59
C TYR A 198 20.71 -1.88 -2.24
N ARG A 199 21.62 -2.38 -1.40
CA ARG A 199 22.81 -1.64 -0.98
C ARG A 199 23.74 -1.27 -2.14
N ILE A 200 23.98 -2.19 -3.06
CA ILE A 200 24.75 -1.91 -4.29
C ILE A 200 24.08 -0.81 -5.11
N GLY A 201 22.75 -0.84 -5.26
CA GLY A 201 22.00 0.21 -5.94
C GLY A 201 22.12 1.58 -5.27
N GLU A 202 22.08 1.62 -3.93
CA GLU A 202 22.27 2.85 -3.16
C GLU A 202 23.69 3.38 -3.27
N GLU A 203 24.71 2.53 -3.22
CA GLU A 203 26.12 2.93 -3.40
C GLU A 203 26.32 3.61 -4.75
N HIS A 204 25.82 3.02 -5.84
CA HIS A 204 25.88 3.63 -7.16
C HIS A 204 25.09 4.97 -7.25
N ALA A 205 23.95 5.05 -6.56
CA ALA A 205 23.17 6.28 -6.50
C ALA A 205 23.92 7.38 -5.73
N TYR A 206 24.57 7.04 -4.63
CA TYR A 206 25.37 7.99 -3.83
C TYR A 206 26.59 8.48 -4.61
N GLU A 207 27.29 7.61 -5.33
CA GLU A 207 28.40 8.00 -6.21
C GLU A 207 27.95 9.03 -7.29
N LYS A 208 26.81 8.76 -7.93
CA LYS A 208 26.25 9.71 -8.92
C LYS A 208 25.92 11.07 -8.30
N ILE A 209 25.30 11.07 -7.12
CA ILE A 209 24.96 12.31 -6.40
C ILE A 209 26.23 13.07 -6.02
N GLN A 210 27.27 12.38 -5.54
CA GLN A 210 28.56 13.01 -5.23
C GLN A 210 29.17 13.72 -6.45
N ILE A 211 29.13 13.08 -7.60
CA ILE A 211 29.65 13.62 -8.85
C ILE A 211 28.81 14.82 -9.32
N GLU A 212 27.49 14.68 -9.33
CA GLU A 212 26.56 15.68 -9.85
C GLU A 212 26.55 16.95 -8.99
N TYR A 213 26.48 16.78 -7.67
CA TYR A 213 26.38 17.90 -6.72
C TYR A 213 27.74 18.32 -6.14
N LYS A 214 28.83 17.65 -6.52
CA LYS A 214 30.20 17.91 -6.00
C LYS A 214 30.23 17.98 -4.48
N CYS A 215 29.55 17.06 -3.81
CA CYS A 215 29.39 17.05 -2.35
C CYS A 215 30.08 15.82 -1.73
N GLU A 216 30.44 15.94 -0.44
CA GLU A 216 30.94 14.82 0.34
C GLU A 216 29.83 13.85 0.74
N PHE A 217 30.21 12.63 1.07
CA PHE A 217 29.26 11.54 1.44
C PHE A 217 28.39 11.91 2.65
N ASP A 218 28.92 12.66 3.62
CA ASP A 218 28.16 13.10 4.79
C ASP A 218 27.01 14.04 4.40
N LYS A 219 27.18 14.84 3.34
CA LYS A 219 26.11 15.66 2.82
C LYS A 219 24.97 14.87 2.22
N ILE A 220 25.26 13.73 1.60
CA ILE A 220 24.24 12.81 1.07
C ILE A 220 23.39 12.21 2.20
N LYS A 221 24.02 11.87 3.33
CA LYS A 221 23.29 11.39 4.52
C LYS A 221 22.30 12.44 5.02
N GLU A 222 22.68 13.72 5.03
CA GLU A 222 21.79 14.82 5.39
C GLU A 222 20.64 15.00 4.39
N MET A 223 20.92 14.85 3.10
CA MET A 223 19.92 15.01 2.03
C MET A 223 18.93 13.85 1.94
N LEU A 224 19.39 12.62 2.23
CA LEU A 224 18.63 11.39 2.08
C LEU A 224 18.64 10.52 3.36
N PRO A 225 18.23 11.06 4.51
CA PRO A 225 18.42 10.41 5.80
C PRO A 225 17.69 9.06 5.89
N MET A 226 16.51 8.93 5.30
CA MET A 226 15.74 7.67 5.33
C MET A 226 16.38 6.59 4.49
N ARG A 227 16.85 6.91 3.28
CA ARG A 227 17.55 5.97 2.40
C ARG A 227 18.84 5.48 3.05
N PHE A 228 19.57 6.41 3.67
CA PHE A 228 20.80 6.07 4.36
C PHE A 228 20.57 5.19 5.60
N LYS A 229 19.52 5.47 6.37
CA LYS A 229 19.08 4.62 7.50
C LYS A 229 18.84 3.18 7.02
N THR A 230 18.02 3.00 5.97
CA THR A 230 17.73 1.68 5.40
C THR A 230 18.98 0.96 4.91
N TYR A 231 19.89 1.69 4.25
CA TYR A 231 21.19 1.15 3.81
C TYR A 231 22.02 0.61 4.98
N GLN A 232 22.05 1.34 6.11
CA GLN A 232 22.76 0.92 7.33
C GLN A 232 22.08 -0.30 7.97
N GLU A 233 20.77 -0.25 8.18
CA GLU A 233 20.00 -1.36 8.79
C GLU A 233 20.16 -2.65 7.99
N PHE A 234 20.20 -2.59 6.66
CA PHE A 234 20.44 -3.76 5.83
C PHE A 234 21.87 -4.30 6.00
N GLY A 235 22.87 -3.43 6.19
CA GLY A 235 24.22 -3.88 6.53
C GLY A 235 24.29 -4.60 7.87
N GLU A 236 23.62 -4.04 8.88
CA GLU A 236 23.52 -4.67 10.22
C GLU A 236 22.79 -6.01 10.17
N LEU A 237 21.70 -6.13 9.42
CA LEU A 237 20.97 -7.39 9.24
C LEU A 237 21.79 -8.45 8.53
N ILE A 238 22.49 -8.10 7.46
CA ILE A 238 23.39 -9.04 6.75
C ILE A 238 24.45 -9.55 7.72
N HIS A 239 25.06 -8.65 8.50
CA HIS A 239 26.06 -9.03 9.51
C HIS A 239 25.47 -9.95 10.57
N ALA A 240 24.31 -9.57 11.14
CA ALA A 240 23.62 -10.37 12.16
C ALA A 240 23.25 -11.78 11.67
N ILE A 241 22.84 -11.91 10.41
CA ILE A 241 22.58 -13.22 9.78
C ILE A 241 23.85 -14.07 9.71
N HIS A 242 24.97 -13.48 9.27
CA HIS A 242 26.25 -14.19 9.20
C HIS A 242 26.76 -14.64 10.58
N GLU A 243 26.59 -13.81 11.59
CA GLU A 243 26.94 -14.11 12.99
C GLU A 243 25.90 -14.97 13.71
N LYS A 244 24.80 -15.35 13.06
CA LYS A 244 23.66 -16.07 13.65
C LYS A 244 23.09 -15.38 14.90
N ASN A 245 23.07 -14.07 14.88
CA ASN A 245 22.60 -13.23 15.98
C ASN A 245 21.08 -12.94 15.81
N ASP A 246 20.27 -13.91 16.24
CA ASP A 246 18.80 -13.81 16.18
C ASP A 246 18.27 -12.61 16.99
N ASP A 247 18.90 -12.25 18.11
CA ASP A 247 18.48 -11.12 18.96
C ASP A 247 18.59 -9.78 18.22
N GLN A 248 19.64 -9.59 17.44
CA GLN A 248 19.80 -8.38 16.63
C GLN A 248 18.78 -8.31 15.49
N ILE A 249 18.48 -9.44 14.86
CA ILE A 249 17.45 -9.52 13.81
C ILE A 249 16.07 -9.20 14.41
N GLU A 250 15.72 -9.82 15.55
CA GLU A 250 14.47 -9.56 16.28
C GLU A 250 14.34 -8.09 16.67
N LYS A 251 15.42 -7.48 17.16
CA LYS A 251 15.46 -6.07 17.53
C LYS A 251 15.12 -5.16 16.34
N ILE A 252 15.71 -5.40 15.18
CA ILE A 252 15.45 -4.58 13.97
C ILE A 252 14.02 -4.79 13.47
N LEU A 253 13.53 -6.04 13.43
CA LEU A 253 12.14 -6.32 13.08
C LEU A 253 11.16 -5.58 14.01
N ASN A 254 11.40 -5.62 15.31
CA ASN A 254 10.56 -4.94 16.29
C ASN A 254 10.64 -3.41 16.19
N GLN A 255 11.80 -2.86 15.82
CA GLN A 255 11.95 -1.45 15.50
C GLN A 255 11.08 -1.08 14.30
N TRP A 256 11.15 -1.80 13.19
CA TRP A 256 10.32 -1.56 12.00
C TRP A 256 8.83 -1.64 12.31
N LYS A 257 8.44 -2.62 13.13
CA LYS A 257 7.04 -2.78 13.56
C LYS A 257 6.58 -1.61 14.41
N THR A 258 7.40 -1.17 15.35
CA THR A 258 7.11 -0.02 16.20
C THR A 258 6.98 1.26 15.38
N GLU A 259 7.85 1.48 14.40
CA GLU A 259 7.78 2.64 13.50
C GLU A 259 6.51 2.62 12.64
N ALA A 260 6.10 1.45 12.12
CA ALA A 260 4.84 1.30 11.40
C ALA A 260 3.64 1.66 12.28
N TYR A 261 3.59 1.15 13.51
CA TYR A 261 2.53 1.48 14.47
C TYR A 261 2.49 2.95 14.84
N HIS A 262 3.63 3.59 15.06
CA HIS A 262 3.70 5.04 15.34
C HIS A 262 3.19 5.86 14.14
N ALA A 263 3.49 5.45 12.91
CA ALA A 263 2.97 6.12 11.71
C ALA A 263 1.44 6.00 11.61
N ILE A 264 0.90 4.82 11.93
CA ILE A 264 -0.54 4.58 11.93
C ILE A 264 -1.21 5.33 13.09
N GLU A 265 -0.63 5.36 14.29
CA GLU A 265 -1.19 6.05 15.46
C GLU A 265 -1.41 7.54 15.20
N LYS A 266 -0.48 8.20 14.51
CA LYS A 266 -0.63 9.60 14.08
C LYS A 266 -1.86 9.81 13.19
N ARG A 267 -2.28 8.78 12.46
CA ARG A 267 -3.45 8.80 11.56
C ARG A 267 -4.70 8.29 12.26
N SER A 268 -4.63 7.20 13.02
CA SER A 268 -5.78 6.53 13.64
C SER A 268 -5.43 5.93 15.00
N LYS A 269 -5.62 6.70 16.06
CA LYS A 269 -5.52 6.19 17.45
C LYS A 269 -6.52 5.06 17.74
N THR A 270 -7.69 5.10 17.10
CA THR A 270 -8.73 4.06 17.25
C THR A 270 -8.25 2.72 16.72
N PHE A 271 -7.49 2.71 15.62
CA PHE A 271 -6.89 1.48 15.11
C PHE A 271 -5.92 0.87 16.13
N CYS A 272 -4.96 1.65 16.64
CA CYS A 272 -3.98 1.15 17.61
C CYS A 272 -4.60 0.69 18.93
N LYS A 273 -5.74 1.26 19.33
CA LYS A 273 -6.51 0.79 20.48
C LYS A 273 -7.19 -0.55 20.20
N LYS A 274 -7.72 -0.77 19.01
CA LYS A 274 -8.39 -2.02 18.62
C LYS A 274 -7.41 -3.14 18.32
N TYR A 275 -6.27 -2.79 17.73
CA TYR A 275 -5.22 -3.70 17.32
C TYR A 275 -3.90 -3.27 17.99
N PRO A 276 -3.66 -3.65 19.25
CA PRO A 276 -2.44 -3.31 19.96
C PRO A 276 -1.23 -3.98 19.29
N ILE A 277 -0.07 -3.32 19.38
CA ILE A 277 1.17 -3.87 18.84
C ILE A 277 1.56 -5.17 19.56
N VAL A 278 1.82 -6.20 18.80
CA VAL A 278 2.42 -7.46 19.28
C VAL A 278 3.82 -7.55 18.70
N LEU A 279 4.82 -7.47 19.55
CA LEU A 279 6.22 -7.57 19.15
C LEU A 279 6.57 -9.01 18.76
N PHE A 280 7.37 -9.14 17.71
CA PHE A 280 7.85 -10.42 17.23
C PHE A 280 8.88 -11.03 18.21
N ARG A 281 8.86 -12.35 18.36
CA ARG A 281 9.88 -13.12 19.09
C ARG A 281 10.16 -14.45 18.40
N TYR A 282 11.42 -14.72 18.15
CA TYR A 282 11.83 -16.04 17.69
C TYR A 282 11.50 -17.12 18.75
N GLY A 283 10.86 -18.21 18.29
CA GLY A 283 10.48 -19.31 19.18
C GLY A 283 9.12 -19.16 19.87
N ALA A 284 8.37 -18.09 19.57
CA ALA A 284 6.99 -17.93 20.03
C ALA A 284 5.95 -18.34 18.96
N VAL A 285 6.42 -18.80 17.80
CA VAL A 285 5.60 -19.30 16.67
C VAL A 285 5.71 -20.80 16.53
#